data_8cbf933d5a1699681306a722df6c15ed
#
_entry.id   8cbf933d5a1699681306a722df6c15ed
#
_cell.length_a   1.000
_cell.length_b   1.000
_cell.length_c   1.000
_cell.angle_alpha   90.00
_cell.angle_beta   90.00
_cell.angle_gamma   90.00
#
_symmetry.space_group_name_H-M   'P 1'
#
loop_
_entity.id
_entity.type
_entity.pdbx_description
1 polymer ?
#
loop_
_entity_poly.entity_id
_entity_poly.type
_entity_poly.pdbx_seq_one_letter_code
_entity_poly.pdbx_strand_id
1 'polypeptide(L)'
;MDFKYWRPFVLFLCKLSPEDGSYVPQSGMINLISQMMKRGKGLSIVAGVLKGEHRENLDLLESARAHLGNKLVEKQIEGFPEIVCAPTVHDGYKFLVNAKGLGILRPNTVMIGWPRQRLEDRHAQEYVYLVEHVAMSKKTLLMCKGSEDFPDNHERGIRGYIDVWWIFDLFPANGLLLLIPYLLQQHRVWKHTTIRLFAVAQPSMDLTVLRRLLEGMMKAGGIVAKVQVLHMDPKKEPRFSHAMQCSPAGGLQFDVDGLSVSASPIDTSAVEVADKDLPEDATGSKMAALLAKHSGDSPLVLMTLPKRQHDAGQGASEWMESIDLLVGDMKRVIFIQESGHERIQFFYD
;
A
#
# COMPACT_ATOMS: atom_id res chain seq x y z
N MET A 1 -10.46 -14.49 9.17
CA MET A 1 -9.46 -15.32 8.42
C MET A 1 -8.12 -15.07 9.08
N ASP A 2 -7.44 -16.13 9.50
CA ASP A 2 -6.07 -16.02 10.05
C ASP A 2 -5.19 -15.35 9.00
N PHE A 3 -4.48 -14.30 9.37
CA PHE A 3 -3.62 -13.52 8.48
C PHE A 3 -2.57 -14.39 7.78
N LYS A 4 -2.16 -15.51 8.37
CA LYS A 4 -1.22 -16.47 7.78
C LYS A 4 -1.76 -17.18 6.54
N TYR A 5 -3.08 -17.24 6.36
CA TYR A 5 -3.72 -17.91 5.23
C TYR A 5 -4.18 -16.93 4.13
N TRP A 6 -4.20 -15.63 4.38
CA TRP A 6 -4.49 -14.68 3.33
C TRP A 6 -3.41 -14.72 2.25
N ARG A 7 -3.84 -14.70 1.01
CA ARG A 7 -2.94 -14.70 -0.14
C ARG A 7 -3.36 -13.61 -1.10
N PRO A 8 -2.40 -12.83 -1.62
CA PRO A 8 -2.69 -11.86 -2.64
C PRO A 8 -3.04 -12.56 -3.95
N PHE A 9 -4.19 -12.20 -4.50
CA PHE A 9 -4.47 -12.41 -5.91
C PHE A 9 -4.45 -11.03 -6.56
N VAL A 10 -3.31 -10.72 -7.18
CA VAL A 10 -2.98 -9.37 -7.63
C VAL A 10 -3.39 -9.18 -9.08
N LEU A 11 -4.17 -8.14 -9.36
CA LEU A 11 -4.32 -7.54 -10.69
C LEU A 11 -3.38 -6.34 -10.79
N PHE A 12 -2.30 -6.48 -11.51
CA PHE A 12 -1.38 -5.38 -11.78
C PHE A 12 -1.76 -4.69 -13.09
N LEU A 13 -2.11 -3.42 -13.00
CA LEU A 13 -2.41 -2.58 -14.16
C LEU A 13 -1.13 -1.92 -14.65
N CYS A 14 -0.58 -2.46 -15.73
CA CYS A 14 0.68 -1.99 -16.30
C CYS A 14 0.45 -1.05 -17.50
N LYS A 15 1.38 -0.12 -17.69
CA LYS A 15 1.39 0.75 -18.85
C LYS A 15 2.03 0.04 -20.04
N LEU A 16 1.42 0.15 -21.20
CA LEU A 16 1.97 -0.31 -22.49
C LEU A 16 2.43 0.88 -23.31
N SER A 17 3.42 0.66 -24.18
CA SER A 17 3.79 1.62 -25.22
C SER A 17 2.64 1.74 -26.22
N PRO A 18 2.24 2.96 -26.58
CA PRO A 18 1.19 3.15 -27.57
C PRO A 18 1.65 2.81 -29.00
N GLU A 19 2.97 2.73 -29.24
CA GLU A 19 3.53 2.55 -30.59
C GLU A 19 3.57 1.08 -30.99
N ASP A 20 4.02 0.21 -30.10
CA ASP A 20 4.27 -1.21 -30.38
C ASP A 20 3.62 -2.17 -29.39
N GLY A 21 2.86 -1.66 -28.43
CA GLY A 21 2.23 -2.45 -27.39
C GLY A 21 3.21 -3.11 -26.42
N SER A 22 4.49 -2.78 -26.51
CA SER A 22 5.49 -3.33 -25.58
C SER A 22 5.22 -2.86 -24.17
N TYR A 23 5.58 -3.70 -23.21
CA TYR A 23 5.49 -3.33 -21.80
C TYR A 23 6.47 -2.19 -21.50
N VAL A 24 5.95 -1.06 -21.05
CA VAL A 24 6.80 0.03 -20.55
C VAL A 24 7.42 -0.44 -19.22
N PRO A 25 8.76 -0.49 -19.12
CA PRO A 25 9.42 -1.06 -17.96
C PRO A 25 9.03 -0.36 -16.65
N GLN A 26 8.24 -1.04 -15.86
CA GLN A 26 8.05 -0.82 -14.43
C GLN A 26 8.56 -2.09 -13.73
N SER A 27 9.78 -2.47 -14.09
CA SER A 27 10.36 -3.77 -13.75
C SER A 27 10.35 -4.06 -12.25
N GLY A 28 10.52 -3.04 -11.43
CA GLY A 28 10.46 -3.17 -9.98
C GLY A 28 9.11 -3.62 -9.46
N MET A 29 7.99 -3.19 -10.08
CA MET A 29 6.66 -3.61 -9.63
C MET A 29 6.38 -5.08 -9.92
N ILE A 30 6.82 -5.56 -11.08
CA ILE A 30 6.72 -6.99 -11.42
C ILE A 30 7.53 -7.82 -10.43
N ASN A 31 8.74 -7.39 -10.09
CA ASN A 31 9.56 -8.05 -9.07
C ASN A 31 8.87 -8.02 -7.68
N LEU A 32 8.27 -6.89 -7.30
CA LEU A 32 7.55 -6.77 -6.04
C LEU A 32 6.40 -7.78 -5.91
N ILE A 33 5.64 -8.01 -6.99
CA ILE A 33 4.59 -9.04 -7.03
C ILE A 33 5.17 -10.41 -6.73
N SER A 34 6.24 -10.80 -7.43
CA SER A 34 6.93 -12.05 -7.19
C SER A 34 7.45 -12.18 -5.74
N GLN A 35 7.99 -11.09 -5.19
CA GLN A 35 8.53 -11.05 -3.83
C GLN A 35 7.45 -11.20 -2.74
N MET A 36 6.21 -10.74 -3.01
CA MET A 36 5.07 -10.96 -2.12
C MET A 36 4.49 -12.38 -2.21
N MET A 37 4.75 -13.09 -3.32
CA MET A 37 4.20 -14.42 -3.58
C MET A 37 5.20 -15.51 -3.21
N LYS A 38 5.18 -15.95 -1.95
CA LYS A 38 6.08 -17.02 -1.50
C LYS A 38 5.71 -18.37 -2.10
N ARG A 39 6.65 -19.01 -2.84
CA ARG A 39 6.58 -20.42 -3.26
C ARG A 39 5.25 -20.80 -3.92
N GLY A 40 4.80 -20.03 -4.90
CA GLY A 40 3.56 -20.30 -5.61
C GLY A 40 2.27 -20.12 -4.80
N LYS A 41 2.34 -19.41 -3.67
CA LYS A 41 1.16 -19.10 -2.84
C LYS A 41 0.64 -17.71 -3.17
N GLY A 42 -0.04 -17.58 -4.26
CA GLY A 42 -0.65 -16.37 -4.77
C GLY A 42 -0.88 -16.52 -6.26
N LEU A 43 -1.59 -15.59 -6.85
CA LEU A 43 -1.85 -15.57 -8.27
C LEU A 43 -1.75 -14.12 -8.75
N SER A 44 -1.24 -13.91 -9.96
CA SER A 44 -1.21 -12.58 -10.54
C SER A 44 -1.79 -12.54 -11.94
N ILE A 45 -2.48 -11.46 -12.24
CA ILE A 45 -2.81 -11.06 -13.60
C ILE A 45 -2.06 -9.76 -13.85
N VAL A 46 -1.19 -9.76 -14.83
CA VAL A 46 -0.51 -8.54 -15.29
C VAL A 46 -1.24 -8.07 -16.53
N ALA A 47 -1.90 -6.94 -16.41
CA ALA A 47 -2.85 -6.50 -17.41
C ALA A 47 -2.50 -5.12 -17.96
N GLY A 48 -2.58 -4.99 -19.28
CA GLY A 48 -2.39 -3.74 -20.00
C GLY A 48 -3.57 -3.40 -20.91
N VAL A 49 -3.64 -2.14 -21.32
CA VAL A 49 -4.69 -1.63 -22.21
C VAL A 49 -4.06 -1.03 -23.44
N LEU A 50 -4.51 -1.48 -24.61
CA LEU A 50 -4.27 -0.84 -25.91
C LEU A 50 -5.46 0.08 -26.22
N LYS A 51 -5.14 1.33 -26.54
CA LYS A 51 -6.17 2.30 -26.94
C LYS A 51 -6.59 2.06 -28.38
N GLY A 52 -7.90 1.96 -28.62
CA GLY A 52 -8.49 1.85 -29.94
C GLY A 52 -9.47 0.68 -30.06
N GLU A 53 -9.90 0.44 -31.29
CA GLU A 53 -10.82 -0.63 -31.62
C GLU A 53 -10.13 -1.99 -31.70
N HIS A 54 -10.83 -3.02 -31.24
CA HIS A 54 -10.27 -4.40 -31.18
C HIS A 54 -9.86 -4.91 -32.56
N ARG A 55 -10.66 -4.65 -33.59
CA ARG A 55 -10.41 -5.14 -34.94
C ARG A 55 -9.15 -4.55 -35.57
N GLU A 56 -8.83 -3.31 -35.22
CA GLU A 56 -7.66 -2.60 -35.76
C GLU A 56 -6.36 -3.01 -35.07
N ASN A 57 -6.47 -3.57 -33.85
CA ASN A 57 -5.32 -3.86 -33.00
C ASN A 57 -5.09 -5.37 -32.78
N LEU A 58 -5.67 -6.27 -33.59
CA LEU A 58 -5.57 -7.70 -33.35
C LEU A 58 -4.12 -8.21 -33.29
N ASP A 59 -3.32 -7.89 -34.29
CA ASP A 59 -1.91 -8.31 -34.35
C ASP A 59 -1.08 -7.71 -33.22
N LEU A 60 -1.35 -6.44 -32.91
CA LEU A 60 -0.69 -5.75 -31.81
C LEU A 60 -1.07 -6.34 -30.46
N LEU A 61 -2.33 -6.74 -30.28
CA LEU A 61 -2.83 -7.37 -29.05
C LEU A 61 -2.15 -8.72 -28.80
N GLU A 62 -2.04 -9.55 -29.83
CA GLU A 62 -1.36 -10.86 -29.72
C GLU A 62 0.14 -10.68 -29.46
N SER A 63 0.79 -9.77 -30.16
CA SER A 63 2.19 -9.42 -29.95
C SER A 63 2.44 -8.89 -28.53
N ALA A 64 1.64 -7.95 -28.07
CA ALA A 64 1.75 -7.39 -26.72
C ALA A 64 1.54 -8.45 -25.62
N ARG A 65 0.56 -9.34 -25.81
CA ARG A 65 0.31 -10.46 -24.89
C ARG A 65 1.49 -11.42 -24.83
N ALA A 66 2.03 -11.80 -25.99
CA ALA A 66 3.19 -12.68 -26.07
C ALA A 66 4.43 -12.01 -25.43
N HIS A 67 4.67 -10.74 -25.72
CA HIS A 67 5.77 -9.98 -25.13
C HIS A 67 5.67 -9.93 -23.59
N LEU A 68 4.50 -9.60 -23.07
CA LEU A 68 4.25 -9.58 -21.62
C LEU A 68 4.40 -10.97 -20.99
N GLY A 69 3.91 -12.03 -21.66
CA GLY A 69 4.07 -13.42 -21.23
C GLY A 69 5.53 -13.84 -21.14
N ASN A 70 6.33 -13.51 -22.16
CA ASN A 70 7.78 -13.78 -22.15
C ASN A 70 8.48 -13.03 -20.99
N LYS A 71 8.04 -11.81 -20.68
CA LYS A 71 8.57 -11.02 -19.57
C LYS A 71 8.26 -11.65 -18.22
N LEU A 72 7.06 -12.20 -18.04
CA LEU A 72 6.70 -12.92 -16.81
C LEU A 72 7.56 -14.19 -16.63
N VAL A 73 7.79 -14.94 -17.70
CA VAL A 73 8.66 -16.11 -17.67
C VAL A 73 10.11 -15.73 -17.36
N GLU A 74 10.66 -14.69 -18.01
CA GLU A 74 12.00 -14.15 -17.73
C GLU A 74 12.18 -13.79 -16.25
N LYS A 75 11.16 -13.18 -15.65
CA LYS A 75 11.18 -12.76 -14.24
C LYS A 75 10.71 -13.85 -13.26
N GLN A 76 10.45 -15.06 -13.75
CA GLN A 76 9.98 -16.20 -12.94
C GLN A 76 8.73 -15.88 -12.12
N ILE A 77 7.76 -15.24 -12.74
CA ILE A 77 6.51 -14.84 -12.11
C ILE A 77 5.38 -15.79 -12.55
N GLU A 78 4.75 -16.41 -11.57
CA GLU A 78 3.53 -17.16 -11.78
C GLU A 78 2.36 -16.20 -11.99
N GLY A 79 1.95 -16.00 -13.24
CA GLY A 79 0.90 -15.07 -13.57
C GLY A 79 0.43 -15.16 -15.00
N PHE A 80 -0.68 -14.50 -15.28
CA PHE A 80 -1.30 -14.48 -16.59
C PHE A 80 -1.15 -13.09 -17.23
N PRO A 81 -0.59 -13.01 -18.45
CA PRO A 81 -0.61 -11.77 -19.21
C PRO A 81 -2.02 -11.54 -19.78
N GLU A 82 -2.53 -10.35 -19.60
CA GLU A 82 -3.84 -9.97 -20.12
C GLU A 82 -3.76 -8.61 -20.82
N ILE A 83 -4.19 -8.56 -22.07
CA ILE A 83 -4.25 -7.33 -22.83
C ILE A 83 -5.69 -7.13 -23.33
N VAL A 84 -6.21 -5.93 -23.14
CA VAL A 84 -7.53 -5.54 -23.65
C VAL A 84 -7.42 -4.31 -24.51
N CYS A 85 -8.30 -4.20 -25.51
CA CYS A 85 -8.51 -2.98 -26.28
C CYS A 85 -9.68 -2.20 -25.72
N ALA A 86 -9.55 -0.90 -25.62
CA ALA A 86 -10.64 -0.02 -25.18
C ALA A 86 -10.49 1.38 -25.82
N PRO A 87 -11.59 2.14 -25.96
CA PRO A 87 -11.56 3.50 -26.50
C PRO A 87 -10.62 4.43 -25.73
N THR A 88 -10.57 4.25 -24.40
CA THR A 88 -9.59 4.93 -23.52
C THR A 88 -8.90 3.93 -22.62
N VAL A 89 -7.66 4.23 -22.22
CA VAL A 89 -6.90 3.40 -21.27
C VAL A 89 -7.64 3.29 -19.93
N HIS A 90 -8.26 4.39 -19.52
CA HIS A 90 -9.02 4.44 -18.27
C HIS A 90 -10.24 3.49 -18.27
N ASP A 91 -11.02 3.44 -19.36
CA ASP A 91 -12.15 2.52 -19.47
C ASP A 91 -11.70 1.07 -19.52
N GLY A 92 -10.58 0.79 -20.20
CA GLY A 92 -9.97 -0.53 -20.18
C GLY A 92 -9.56 -0.98 -18.78
N TYR A 93 -8.97 -0.10 -17.97
CA TYR A 93 -8.64 -0.42 -16.58
C TYR A 93 -9.88 -0.66 -15.71
N LYS A 94 -10.93 0.15 -15.85
CA LYS A 94 -12.22 -0.10 -15.15
C LYS A 94 -12.79 -1.47 -15.52
N PHE A 95 -12.75 -1.81 -16.81
CA PHE A 95 -13.20 -3.11 -17.27
C PHE A 95 -12.39 -4.25 -16.62
N LEU A 96 -11.05 -4.14 -16.62
CA LEU A 96 -10.16 -5.13 -16.01
C LEU A 96 -10.45 -5.30 -14.50
N VAL A 97 -10.64 -4.20 -13.78
CA VAL A 97 -10.94 -4.24 -12.34
C VAL A 97 -12.24 -4.99 -12.06
N ASN A 98 -13.28 -4.81 -12.87
CA ASN A 98 -14.60 -5.38 -12.63
C ASN A 98 -14.76 -6.79 -13.18
N ALA A 99 -14.25 -7.03 -14.40
CA ALA A 99 -14.59 -8.22 -15.18
C ALA A 99 -13.63 -9.40 -15.00
N LYS A 100 -12.40 -9.16 -14.51
CA LYS A 100 -11.39 -10.23 -14.47
C LYS A 100 -11.57 -11.18 -13.30
N GLY A 101 -11.37 -12.46 -13.62
CA GLY A 101 -11.45 -13.60 -12.71
C GLY A 101 -12.78 -14.36 -12.77
N LEU A 102 -12.76 -15.58 -12.29
CA LEU A 102 -13.92 -16.51 -12.27
C LEU A 102 -14.21 -16.96 -10.84
N GLY A 103 -15.40 -16.66 -10.34
CA GLY A 103 -15.83 -17.11 -9.02
C GLY A 103 -14.87 -16.66 -7.91
N ILE A 104 -14.31 -17.62 -7.20
CA ILE A 104 -13.33 -17.40 -6.12
C ILE A 104 -11.94 -16.97 -6.64
N LEU A 105 -11.65 -17.17 -7.93
CA LEU A 105 -10.42 -16.76 -8.60
C LEU A 105 -10.52 -15.34 -9.14
N ARG A 106 -11.15 -14.45 -8.38
CA ARG A 106 -11.17 -13.01 -8.69
C ARG A 106 -10.05 -12.31 -7.93
N PRO A 107 -9.32 -11.38 -8.58
CA PRO A 107 -8.35 -10.57 -7.89
C PRO A 107 -8.98 -9.85 -6.68
N ASN A 108 -8.34 -10.00 -5.53
CA ASN A 108 -8.69 -9.30 -4.30
C ASN A 108 -7.90 -8.00 -4.14
N THR A 109 -6.80 -7.88 -4.87
CA THR A 109 -5.84 -6.79 -4.77
C THR A 109 -5.57 -6.21 -6.16
N VAL A 110 -5.65 -4.90 -6.29
CA VAL A 110 -5.24 -4.15 -7.48
C VAL A 110 -3.93 -3.43 -7.17
N MET A 111 -2.95 -3.54 -8.05
CA MET A 111 -1.68 -2.85 -7.93
C MET A 111 -1.53 -1.85 -9.07
N ILE A 112 -1.15 -0.62 -8.73
CA ILE A 112 -0.86 0.45 -9.69
C ILE A 112 0.42 1.19 -9.33
N GLY A 113 1.10 1.76 -10.31
CA GLY A 113 2.27 2.62 -10.10
C GLY A 113 1.85 4.07 -9.87
N TRP A 114 2.55 4.76 -8.98
CA TRP A 114 2.45 6.21 -8.85
C TRP A 114 3.14 6.87 -10.04
N PRO A 115 2.55 7.92 -10.65
CA PRO A 115 3.18 8.66 -11.75
C PRO A 115 4.50 9.30 -11.31
N ARG A 116 5.54 9.22 -12.14
CA ARG A 116 6.84 9.85 -11.87
C ARG A 116 6.82 11.35 -11.99
N GLN A 117 6.06 11.81 -12.97
CA GLN A 117 5.95 13.23 -13.30
C GLN A 117 4.55 13.71 -12.91
N ARG A 118 4.48 14.99 -12.56
CA ARG A 118 3.18 15.62 -12.36
C ARG A 118 2.32 15.43 -13.60
N LEU A 119 1.11 14.92 -13.38
CA LEU A 119 0.12 14.76 -14.43
C LEU A 119 -0.57 16.10 -14.72
N GLU A 120 -0.94 16.28 -15.99
CA GLU A 120 -1.92 17.30 -16.35
C GLU A 120 -3.25 17.03 -15.65
N ASP A 121 -4.04 18.09 -15.38
CA ASP A 121 -5.28 17.99 -14.59
C ASP A 121 -6.24 16.90 -15.08
N ARG A 122 -6.39 16.74 -16.39
CA ARG A 122 -7.22 15.69 -16.97
C ARG A 122 -6.73 14.29 -16.61
N HIS A 123 -5.43 14.04 -16.78
CA HIS A 123 -4.82 12.75 -16.48
C HIS A 123 -4.79 12.47 -14.98
N ALA A 124 -4.59 13.51 -14.16
CA ALA A 124 -4.70 13.42 -12.71
C ALA A 124 -6.11 13.01 -12.29
N GLN A 125 -7.13 13.59 -12.91
CA GLN A 125 -8.53 13.24 -12.69
C GLN A 125 -8.83 11.78 -13.08
N GLU A 126 -8.36 11.33 -14.25
CA GLU A 126 -8.51 9.95 -14.72
C GLU A 126 -7.83 8.96 -13.75
N TYR A 127 -6.63 9.31 -13.26
CA TYR A 127 -5.90 8.49 -12.29
C TYR A 127 -6.63 8.38 -10.95
N VAL A 128 -7.10 9.49 -10.42
CA VAL A 128 -7.85 9.52 -9.16
C VAL A 128 -9.17 8.77 -9.27
N TYR A 129 -9.89 8.92 -10.39
CA TYR A 129 -11.09 8.12 -10.65
C TYR A 129 -10.82 6.61 -10.70
N LEU A 130 -9.67 6.20 -11.20
CA LEU A 130 -9.27 4.79 -11.15
C LEU A 130 -9.08 4.32 -9.69
N VAL A 131 -8.39 5.12 -8.87
CA VAL A 131 -8.21 4.84 -7.43
C VAL A 131 -9.55 4.69 -6.72
N GLU A 132 -10.45 5.64 -6.91
CA GLU A 132 -11.81 5.63 -6.35
C GLU A 132 -12.62 4.43 -6.87
N HIS A 133 -12.48 4.09 -8.15
CA HIS A 133 -13.15 2.95 -8.75
C HIS A 133 -12.71 1.61 -8.16
N VAL A 134 -11.42 1.44 -7.87
CA VAL A 134 -10.91 0.25 -7.17
C VAL A 134 -11.52 0.13 -5.79
N ALA A 135 -11.59 1.24 -5.04
CA ALA A 135 -12.23 1.29 -3.72
C ALA A 135 -13.70 0.89 -3.77
N MET A 136 -14.47 1.46 -4.72
CA MET A 136 -15.88 1.10 -4.93
C MET A 136 -16.08 -0.36 -5.33
N SER A 137 -15.10 -0.95 -6.03
CA SER A 137 -15.11 -2.37 -6.43
C SER A 137 -14.76 -3.32 -5.28
N LYS A 138 -14.60 -2.79 -4.05
CA LYS A 138 -14.31 -3.56 -2.84
C LYS A 138 -13.06 -4.43 -2.99
N LYS A 139 -12.02 -3.87 -3.59
CA LYS A 139 -10.70 -4.48 -3.74
C LYS A 139 -9.66 -3.68 -2.97
N THR A 140 -8.68 -4.37 -2.44
CA THR A 140 -7.50 -3.72 -1.89
C THR A 140 -6.72 -3.02 -2.98
N LEU A 141 -6.28 -1.81 -2.74
CA LEU A 141 -5.38 -1.08 -3.62
C LEU A 141 -3.97 -1.02 -3.01
N LEU A 142 -2.99 -1.39 -3.81
CA LEU A 142 -1.57 -1.16 -3.55
C LEU A 142 -1.07 -0.14 -4.58
N MET A 143 -0.75 1.05 -4.11
CA MET A 143 -0.24 2.12 -4.97
C MET A 143 1.24 2.34 -4.65
N CYS A 144 2.12 2.09 -5.64
CA CYS A 144 3.56 2.05 -5.45
C CYS A 144 4.24 3.29 -6.01
N LYS A 145 4.86 4.11 -5.15
CA LYS A 145 5.76 5.20 -5.54
C LYS A 145 7.20 4.69 -5.59
N GLY A 146 8.00 5.18 -6.53
CA GLY A 146 9.35 4.67 -6.75
C GLY A 146 9.36 3.28 -7.40
N SER A 147 8.45 3.05 -8.33
CA SER A 147 8.22 1.73 -8.96
C SER A 147 9.45 1.11 -9.62
N GLU A 148 10.42 1.93 -10.03
CA GLU A 148 11.65 1.47 -10.69
C GLU A 148 12.77 1.19 -9.71
N ASP A 149 12.67 1.74 -8.50
CA ASP A 149 13.66 1.53 -7.44
C ASP A 149 13.45 0.24 -6.67
N PHE A 150 12.33 -0.48 -6.89
CA PHE A 150 12.14 -1.78 -6.24
C PHE A 150 13.18 -2.79 -6.72
N PRO A 151 13.77 -3.56 -5.79
CA PRO A 151 14.91 -4.42 -6.08
C PRO A 151 14.55 -5.56 -7.02
N ASP A 152 15.52 -5.97 -7.83
CA ASP A 152 15.39 -7.18 -8.64
C ASP A 152 15.42 -8.44 -7.75
N ASN A 153 14.77 -9.51 -8.21
CA ASN A 153 14.73 -10.78 -7.50
C ASN A 153 16.11 -11.39 -7.27
N HIS A 154 17.11 -11.01 -8.07
CA HIS A 154 18.49 -11.48 -8.01
C HIS A 154 19.41 -10.57 -7.20
N GLU A 155 18.94 -9.41 -6.78
CA GLU A 155 19.74 -8.50 -5.97
C GLU A 155 20.16 -9.12 -4.62
N ARG A 156 21.27 -8.60 -4.10
CA ARG A 156 21.72 -8.92 -2.74
C ARG A 156 20.66 -8.47 -1.75
N GLY A 157 20.49 -9.24 -0.66
CA GLY A 157 19.50 -8.93 0.36
C GLY A 157 19.63 -7.51 0.92
N ILE A 158 18.53 -6.79 0.91
CA ILE A 158 18.43 -5.45 1.50
C ILE A 158 18.55 -5.56 3.02
N ARG A 159 19.27 -4.61 3.62
CA ARG A 159 19.36 -4.45 5.07
C ARG A 159 18.71 -3.12 5.46
N GLY A 160 18.30 -3.02 6.70
CA GLY A 160 17.65 -1.83 7.24
C GLY A 160 16.23 -2.12 7.68
N TYR A 161 15.38 -1.13 7.60
CA TYR A 161 14.01 -1.23 8.12
C TYR A 161 12.97 -1.19 7.01
N ILE A 162 11.91 -1.98 7.18
CA ILE A 162 10.64 -1.77 6.49
C ILE A 162 9.77 -1.01 7.49
N ASP A 163 9.48 0.24 7.18
CA ASP A 163 8.71 1.10 8.06
C ASP A 163 7.24 1.05 7.72
N VAL A 164 6.43 0.80 8.73
CA VAL A 164 4.98 0.73 8.63
C VAL A 164 4.38 1.85 9.46
N TRP A 165 3.65 2.76 8.80
CA TRP A 165 2.99 3.87 9.44
C TRP A 165 1.50 3.59 9.60
N TRP A 166 1.11 3.35 10.86
CA TRP A 166 -0.27 3.11 11.24
C TRP A 166 -0.85 4.34 11.94
N ILE A 167 -1.78 4.99 11.26
CA ILE A 167 -2.50 6.14 11.84
C ILE A 167 -3.76 5.61 12.49
N PHE A 168 -3.79 5.59 13.83
CA PHE A 168 -4.66 4.75 14.62
C PHE A 168 -6.15 5.00 14.43
N ASP A 169 -6.58 6.24 14.22
CA ASP A 169 -8.01 6.55 14.11
C ASP A 169 -8.58 6.50 12.69
N LEU A 170 -7.73 6.30 11.71
CA LEU A 170 -8.17 6.33 10.32
C LEU A 170 -8.85 5.04 9.86
N PHE A 171 -8.49 3.87 10.45
CA PHE A 171 -9.00 2.59 9.98
C PHE A 171 -9.00 1.51 11.07
N PRO A 172 -10.14 0.84 11.31
CA PRO A 172 -10.25 -0.21 12.33
C PRO A 172 -9.55 -1.53 11.98
N ALA A 173 -9.08 -1.69 10.72
CA ALA A 173 -8.53 -2.97 10.25
C ALA A 173 -7.37 -2.75 9.28
N ASN A 174 -6.18 -2.53 9.82
CA ASN A 174 -4.97 -2.36 9.00
C ASN A 174 -4.12 -3.64 8.93
N GLY A 175 -4.78 -4.79 8.82
CA GLY A 175 -4.10 -6.07 8.80
C GLY A 175 -3.14 -6.23 7.64
N LEU A 176 -3.45 -5.67 6.48
CA LEU A 176 -2.59 -5.71 5.30
C LEU A 176 -1.33 -4.87 5.44
N LEU A 177 -1.38 -3.75 6.18
CA LEU A 177 -0.20 -2.96 6.49
C LEU A 177 0.91 -3.78 7.17
N LEU A 178 0.54 -4.77 7.96
CA LEU A 178 1.47 -5.65 8.67
C LEU A 178 1.77 -6.92 7.87
N LEU A 179 0.79 -7.41 7.13
CA LEU A 179 0.93 -8.64 6.37
C LEU A 179 1.86 -8.48 5.16
N ILE A 180 1.77 -7.37 4.42
CA ILE A 180 2.62 -7.16 3.25
C ILE A 180 4.10 -7.15 3.60
N PRO A 181 4.61 -6.38 4.58
CA PRO A 181 6.02 -6.47 4.97
C PRO A 181 6.41 -7.84 5.50
N TYR A 182 5.51 -8.54 6.21
CA TYR A 182 5.73 -9.92 6.63
C TYR A 182 5.90 -10.87 5.42
N LEU A 183 5.08 -10.73 4.38
CA LEU A 183 5.22 -11.51 3.14
C LEU A 183 6.53 -11.20 2.44
N LEU A 184 6.90 -9.94 2.33
CA LEU A 184 8.17 -9.51 1.73
C LEU A 184 9.37 -10.11 2.45
N GLN A 185 9.39 -10.12 3.79
CA GLN A 185 10.47 -10.73 4.58
C GLN A 185 10.63 -12.24 4.33
N GLN A 186 9.63 -12.91 3.75
CA GLN A 186 9.78 -14.31 3.34
C GLN A 186 10.67 -14.47 2.10
N HIS A 187 10.87 -13.40 1.33
CA HIS A 187 11.71 -13.40 0.14
C HIS A 187 13.16 -13.06 0.48
N ARG A 188 14.12 -13.68 -0.22
CA ARG A 188 15.57 -13.52 0.03
C ARG A 188 16.05 -12.07 0.01
N VAL A 189 15.43 -11.23 -0.83
CA VAL A 189 15.79 -9.82 -0.98
C VAL A 189 15.49 -9.03 0.30
N TRP A 190 14.37 -9.31 0.97
CA TRP A 190 13.90 -8.58 2.16
C TRP A 190 14.17 -9.30 3.49
N LYS A 191 14.67 -10.53 3.45
CA LYS A 191 14.85 -11.41 4.63
C LYS A 191 15.68 -10.76 5.74
N HIS A 192 16.59 -9.87 5.42
CA HIS A 192 17.50 -9.23 6.38
C HIS A 192 17.03 -7.85 6.83
N THR A 193 15.80 -7.48 6.50
CA THR A 193 15.17 -6.26 7.01
C THR A 193 14.48 -6.51 8.35
N THR A 194 14.28 -5.45 9.11
CA THR A 194 13.49 -5.46 10.35
C THR A 194 12.27 -4.57 10.16
N ILE A 195 11.09 -5.03 10.57
CA ILE A 195 9.88 -4.21 10.52
C ILE A 195 9.91 -3.22 11.69
N ARG A 196 9.67 -1.92 11.41
CA ARG A 196 9.36 -0.91 12.43
C ARG A 196 7.93 -0.46 12.25
N LEU A 197 7.14 -0.54 13.30
CA LEU A 197 5.77 -0.08 13.30
C LEU A 197 5.69 1.26 14.03
N PHE A 198 5.37 2.32 13.30
CA PHE A 198 5.06 3.64 13.82
C PHE A 198 3.56 3.76 13.96
N ALA A 199 3.07 3.80 15.19
CA ALA A 199 1.66 4.04 15.47
C ALA A 199 1.47 5.50 15.87
N VAL A 200 0.66 6.22 15.10
CA VAL A 200 0.32 7.61 15.38
C VAL A 200 -1.01 7.64 16.11
N ALA A 201 -1.01 8.11 17.35
CA ALA A 201 -2.16 8.11 18.23
C ALA A 201 -2.62 9.54 18.57
N GLN A 202 -3.92 9.68 18.89
CA GLN A 202 -4.45 10.96 19.39
C GLN A 202 -3.89 11.26 20.79
N PRO A 203 -3.82 12.57 21.18
CA PRO A 203 -3.34 12.97 22.51
C PRO A 203 -4.18 12.42 23.67
N SER A 204 -5.42 12.03 23.41
CA SER A 204 -6.33 11.43 24.42
C SER A 204 -6.05 9.96 24.73
N MET A 205 -5.22 9.28 23.90
CA MET A 205 -4.93 7.86 24.07
C MET A 205 -3.71 7.65 24.97
N ASP A 206 -3.78 6.62 25.81
CA ASP A 206 -2.63 6.18 26.60
C ASP A 206 -1.65 5.41 25.72
N LEU A 207 -0.48 6.02 25.46
CA LEU A 207 0.56 5.43 24.61
C LEU A 207 1.08 4.12 25.15
N THR A 208 1.13 3.95 26.49
CA THR A 208 1.66 2.74 27.12
C THR A 208 0.72 1.56 26.87
N VAL A 209 -0.58 1.79 26.98
CA VAL A 209 -1.60 0.79 26.69
C VAL A 209 -1.59 0.43 25.22
N LEU A 210 -1.57 1.44 24.34
CA LEU A 210 -1.53 1.23 22.89
C LEU A 210 -0.29 0.45 22.46
N ARG A 211 0.88 0.79 22.99
CA ARG A 211 2.13 0.08 22.70
C ARG A 211 2.04 -1.41 23.10
N ARG A 212 1.57 -1.70 24.30
CA ARG A 212 1.38 -3.09 24.78
C ARG A 212 0.43 -3.88 23.88
N LEU A 213 -0.67 -3.25 23.48
CA LEU A 213 -1.64 -3.84 22.57
C LEU A 213 -0.97 -4.22 21.23
N LEU A 214 -0.26 -3.28 20.62
CA LEU A 214 0.43 -3.50 19.35
C LEU A 214 1.53 -4.56 19.46
N GLU A 215 2.33 -4.54 20.52
CA GLU A 215 3.33 -5.58 20.78
C GLU A 215 2.68 -6.96 20.96
N GLY A 216 1.54 -7.02 21.68
CA GLY A 216 0.74 -8.23 21.81
C GLY A 216 0.22 -8.75 20.47
N MET A 217 -0.30 -7.87 19.62
CA MET A 217 -0.75 -8.20 18.26
C MET A 217 0.40 -8.75 17.42
N MET A 218 1.57 -8.11 17.45
CA MET A 218 2.74 -8.58 16.70
C MET A 218 3.16 -9.98 17.18
N LYS A 219 3.21 -10.20 18.48
CA LYS A 219 3.57 -11.49 19.09
C LYS A 219 2.57 -12.59 18.70
N ALA A 220 1.27 -12.32 18.82
CA ALA A 220 0.21 -13.24 18.42
C ALA A 220 0.28 -13.60 16.93
N GLY A 221 0.57 -12.62 16.09
CA GLY A 221 0.80 -12.81 14.65
C GLY A 221 2.13 -13.51 14.30
N GLY A 222 3.05 -13.66 15.25
CA GLY A 222 4.41 -14.17 14.99
C GLY A 222 5.23 -13.23 14.11
N ILE A 223 4.94 -11.92 14.18
CA ILE A 223 5.64 -10.86 13.45
C ILE A 223 6.66 -10.24 14.41
N VAL A 224 7.93 -10.26 14.01
CA VAL A 224 8.99 -9.58 14.76
C VAL A 224 9.09 -8.14 14.27
N ALA A 225 8.64 -7.19 15.09
CA ALA A 225 8.67 -5.77 14.76
C ALA A 225 9.10 -4.93 15.96
N LYS A 226 9.71 -3.78 15.68
CA LYS A 226 9.96 -2.73 16.67
C LYS A 226 8.77 -1.77 16.67
N VAL A 227 8.10 -1.60 17.79
CA VAL A 227 6.91 -0.74 17.91
C VAL A 227 7.33 0.61 18.51
N GLN A 228 6.97 1.68 17.81
CA GLN A 228 7.12 3.06 18.26
C GLN A 228 5.74 3.73 18.22
N VAL A 229 5.37 4.41 19.30
CA VAL A 229 4.09 5.12 19.38
C VAL A 229 4.36 6.61 19.46
N LEU A 230 3.74 7.37 18.57
CA LEU A 230 3.92 8.81 18.44
C LEU A 230 2.59 9.52 18.71
N HIS A 231 2.64 10.64 19.45
CA HIS A 231 1.48 11.51 19.59
C HIS A 231 1.41 12.52 18.47
N MET A 232 0.24 12.68 17.86
CA MET A 232 -0.04 13.77 16.94
C MET A 232 -1.44 14.32 17.19
N ASP A 233 -1.55 15.66 17.28
CA ASP A 233 -2.84 16.31 17.36
C ASP A 233 -3.48 16.41 15.96
N PRO A 234 -4.53 15.66 15.67
CA PRO A 234 -5.17 15.64 14.35
C PRO A 234 -5.75 17.00 13.96
N LYS A 235 -6.12 17.84 14.95
CA LYS A 235 -6.67 19.18 14.68
C LYS A 235 -5.62 20.12 14.05
N LYS A 236 -4.35 19.81 14.24
CA LYS A 236 -3.22 20.57 13.65
C LYS A 236 -2.82 20.05 12.27
N GLU A 237 -3.47 18.99 11.79
CA GLU A 237 -3.26 18.36 10.48
C GLU A 237 -4.58 18.31 9.70
N PRO A 238 -5.00 19.39 9.04
CA PRO A 238 -6.30 19.46 8.35
C PRO A 238 -6.52 18.34 7.31
N ARG A 239 -5.43 17.86 6.70
CA ARG A 239 -5.48 16.80 5.66
C ARG A 239 -5.85 15.42 6.21
N PHE A 240 -5.67 15.18 7.50
CA PHE A 240 -6.05 13.95 8.19
C PHE A 240 -7.27 14.13 9.12
N SER A 241 -7.63 15.36 9.47
CA SER A 241 -8.69 15.66 10.45
C SER A 241 -10.07 15.16 10.02
N HIS A 242 -10.43 15.25 8.74
CA HIS A 242 -11.72 14.76 8.24
C HIS A 242 -11.81 13.23 8.21
N ALA A 243 -10.71 12.54 7.95
CA ALA A 243 -10.68 11.09 8.00
C ALA A 243 -10.87 10.57 9.45
N MET A 244 -10.46 11.35 10.45
CA MET A 244 -10.65 11.07 11.88
C MET A 244 -12.08 11.32 12.38
N GLN A 245 -12.86 12.19 11.72
CA GLN A 245 -14.25 12.50 12.09
C GLN A 245 -15.26 11.50 11.52
N CYS A 246 -14.89 10.71 10.51
CA CYS A 246 -15.76 9.73 9.87
C CYS A 246 -15.62 8.31 10.43
N SER A 247 -15.16 8.12 11.64
CA SER A 247 -15.27 6.82 12.32
C SER A 247 -16.75 6.51 12.52
N PRO A 248 -17.31 5.44 11.91
CA PRO A 248 -18.64 4.99 12.31
C PRO A 248 -18.60 4.68 13.81
N ALA A 249 -19.69 4.99 14.50
CA ALA A 249 -19.88 4.72 15.93
C ALA A 249 -19.88 3.20 16.22
N GLY A 250 -18.78 2.59 16.12
CA GLY A 250 -18.42 1.19 16.32
C GLY A 250 -16.92 1.13 16.54
N GLY A 251 -16.43 1.98 17.46
CA GLY A 251 -15.06 1.86 17.95
C GLY A 251 -14.86 0.43 18.42
N LEU A 252 -13.78 -0.21 17.97
CA LEU A 252 -13.32 -1.46 18.56
C LEU A 252 -13.25 -1.25 20.07
N GLN A 253 -14.27 -1.73 20.78
CA GLN A 253 -14.17 -1.97 22.21
C GLN A 253 -13.19 -3.13 22.35
N PHE A 254 -11.93 -2.76 22.59
CA PHE A 254 -10.93 -3.73 23.02
C PHE A 254 -11.24 -4.07 24.45
N ASP A 255 -11.70 -5.28 24.67
CA ASP A 255 -11.82 -5.83 26.02
C ASP A 255 -10.40 -6.09 26.53
N VAL A 256 -9.85 -5.12 27.26
CA VAL A 256 -8.46 -5.15 27.76
C VAL A 256 -8.32 -6.15 28.90
N ASP A 257 -9.44 -6.55 29.51
CA ASP A 257 -9.48 -7.41 30.70
C ASP A 257 -9.19 -8.90 30.42
N GLY A 258 -9.24 -9.32 29.13
CA GLY A 258 -8.94 -10.69 28.71
C GLY A 258 -7.46 -10.98 28.41
N LEU A 259 -6.61 -9.97 28.27
CA LEU A 259 -5.19 -10.12 27.96
C LEU A 259 -4.34 -10.13 29.23
N SER A 260 -4.15 -11.31 29.83
CA SER A 260 -3.13 -11.52 30.85
C SER A 260 -1.72 -11.41 30.24
N VAL A 261 -1.19 -10.19 30.17
CA VAL A 261 0.18 -9.94 29.75
C VAL A 261 1.06 -10.07 31.00
N SER A 262 1.91 -11.11 31.03
CA SER A 262 2.95 -11.24 32.04
C SER A 262 3.87 -10.01 31.97
N ALA A 263 3.95 -9.27 33.09
CA ALA A 263 4.73 -8.06 33.21
C ALA A 263 6.24 -8.37 33.13
N SER A 264 6.83 -8.14 31.97
CA SER A 264 8.29 -7.94 31.86
C SER A 264 8.61 -6.48 32.16
N PRO A 265 9.77 -6.14 32.75
CA PRO A 265 10.14 -4.76 33.02
C PRO A 265 10.13 -3.94 31.73
N ILE A 266 9.45 -2.81 31.75
CA ILE A 266 9.26 -1.93 30.59
C ILE A 266 10.49 -1.07 30.45
N ASP A 267 11.13 -1.15 29.29
CA ASP A 267 12.10 -0.14 28.87
C ASP A 267 11.30 1.12 28.47
N THR A 268 11.20 2.08 29.40
CA THR A 268 10.49 3.34 29.20
C THR A 268 11.23 4.33 28.28
N SER A 269 12.46 3.99 27.84
CA SER A 269 13.28 4.85 27.01
C SER A 269 12.81 5.02 25.54
N ALA A 270 11.80 4.26 25.12
CA ALA A 270 11.30 4.24 23.74
C ALA A 270 9.90 4.85 23.56
N VAL A 271 9.37 5.57 24.56
CA VAL A 271 8.16 6.39 24.41
C VAL A 271 8.63 7.78 23.98
N GLU A 272 8.80 8.00 22.68
CA GLU A 272 9.01 9.34 22.15
C GLU A 272 7.66 10.08 22.15
N VAL A 273 7.55 11.08 22.99
CA VAL A 273 6.53 12.13 22.84
C VAL A 273 6.87 12.89 21.55
N ALA A 274 5.90 13.03 20.65
CA ALA A 274 6.11 13.80 19.43
C ALA A 274 6.72 15.16 19.76
N ASP A 275 7.86 15.40 19.19
CA ASP A 275 8.81 16.45 19.49
C ASP A 275 8.13 17.82 19.53
N LYS A 276 8.31 18.56 20.63
CA LYS A 276 7.93 19.96 20.74
C LYS A 276 8.77 20.87 19.84
N ASP A 277 9.85 20.34 19.29
CA ASP A 277 10.87 21.06 18.54
C ASP A 277 10.77 20.92 17.00
N LEU A 278 9.67 20.36 16.47
CA LEU A 278 9.44 20.40 15.02
C LEU A 278 9.09 21.84 14.60
N PRO A 279 9.81 22.41 13.62
CA PRO A 279 9.55 23.77 13.15
C PRO A 279 8.09 23.91 12.69
N GLU A 280 7.42 24.95 13.16
CA GLU A 280 6.07 25.33 12.75
C GLU A 280 6.06 26.01 11.36
N ASP A 281 6.92 25.58 10.44
CA ASP A 281 6.99 26.19 9.13
C ASP A 281 5.71 25.99 8.34
N ALA A 282 5.16 27.09 7.89
CA ALA A 282 3.80 27.35 7.44
C ALA A 282 3.35 26.56 6.18
N THR A 283 4.14 25.62 5.65
CA THR A 283 3.85 24.90 4.41
C THR A 283 4.00 23.36 4.50
N GLY A 284 4.56 22.84 5.57
CA GLY A 284 4.81 21.40 5.76
C GLY A 284 3.83 20.76 6.73
N SER A 285 3.25 19.64 6.33
CA SER A 285 2.51 18.77 7.24
C SER A 285 3.45 18.22 8.32
N LYS A 286 3.06 18.28 9.60
CA LYS A 286 3.83 17.65 10.69
C LYS A 286 4.06 16.16 10.43
N MET A 287 3.11 15.51 9.77
CA MET A 287 3.23 14.12 9.36
C MET A 287 4.36 13.92 8.34
N ALA A 288 4.51 14.83 7.37
CA ALA A 288 5.62 14.78 6.40
C ALA A 288 6.98 14.93 7.11
N ALA A 289 7.08 15.85 8.09
CA ALA A 289 8.29 16.01 8.87
C ALA A 289 8.63 14.77 9.72
N LEU A 290 7.64 14.14 10.35
CA LEU A 290 7.82 12.88 11.09
C LEU A 290 8.25 11.74 10.15
N LEU A 291 7.62 11.62 8.99
CA LEU A 291 7.99 10.63 7.97
C LEU A 291 9.44 10.84 7.52
N ALA A 292 9.83 12.06 7.18
CA ALA A 292 11.19 12.38 6.76
C ALA A 292 12.22 12.09 7.88
N LYS A 293 11.92 12.49 9.13
CA LYS A 293 12.80 12.26 10.29
C LYS A 293 13.04 10.79 10.56
N HIS A 294 11.99 9.96 10.54
CA HIS A 294 12.07 8.58 10.99
C HIS A 294 12.31 7.57 9.86
N SER A 295 11.85 7.88 8.65
CA SER A 295 11.80 6.93 7.54
C SER A 295 12.49 7.42 6.26
N GLY A 296 13.15 8.58 6.27
CA GLY A 296 13.80 9.15 5.09
C GLY A 296 14.82 8.20 4.42
N ASP A 297 15.59 7.48 5.22
CA ASP A 297 16.60 6.52 4.75
C ASP A 297 16.09 5.07 4.68
N SER A 298 14.83 4.84 4.94
CA SER A 298 14.29 3.47 5.00
C SER A 298 14.18 2.85 3.61
N PRO A 299 14.62 1.61 3.44
CA PRO A 299 14.51 0.89 2.17
C PRO A 299 13.10 0.79 1.63
N LEU A 300 12.10 0.76 2.50
CA LEU A 300 10.69 0.67 2.12
C LEU A 300 9.80 1.26 3.21
N VAL A 301 8.84 2.06 2.81
CA VAL A 301 7.81 2.63 3.68
C VAL A 301 6.43 2.12 3.23
N LEU A 302 5.63 1.66 4.17
CA LEU A 302 4.23 1.31 3.94
C LEU A 302 3.34 2.21 4.79
N MET A 303 2.28 2.70 4.20
CA MET A 303 1.29 3.51 4.92
C MET A 303 -0.09 3.40 4.27
N THR A 304 -1.11 3.77 5.02
CA THR A 304 -2.46 3.88 4.49
C THR A 304 -2.54 5.03 3.49
N LEU A 305 -3.25 4.81 2.39
CA LEU A 305 -3.49 5.85 1.40
C LEU A 305 -4.39 6.95 1.99
N PRO A 306 -3.94 8.21 2.05
CA PRO A 306 -4.78 9.32 2.48
C PRO A 306 -6.00 9.49 1.56
N LYS A 307 -7.18 9.60 2.14
CA LYS A 307 -8.42 9.82 1.36
C LYS A 307 -8.46 11.24 0.80
N ARG A 308 -8.99 11.36 -0.41
CA ARG A 308 -9.31 12.65 -1.01
C ARG A 308 -10.47 13.30 -0.26
N GLN A 309 -10.37 14.59 0.02
CA GLN A 309 -11.39 15.36 0.71
C GLN A 309 -12.38 15.97 -0.28
N HIS A 310 -13.38 15.19 -0.68
CA HIS A 310 -14.42 15.65 -1.60
C HIS A 310 -15.24 16.81 -1.01
N ASP A 311 -15.57 16.73 0.29
CA ASP A 311 -16.40 17.74 0.99
C ASP A 311 -15.69 19.10 1.10
N ALA A 312 -14.36 19.11 1.07
CA ALA A 312 -13.53 20.32 1.05
C ALA A 312 -13.23 20.83 -0.37
N GLY A 313 -13.78 20.19 -1.41
CA GLY A 313 -13.58 20.57 -2.81
C GLY A 313 -12.17 20.29 -3.34
N GLN A 314 -11.38 19.42 -2.70
CA GLN A 314 -10.02 19.11 -3.11
C GLN A 314 -9.98 18.55 -4.54
N GLY A 315 -9.23 19.21 -5.43
CA GLY A 315 -8.99 18.78 -6.80
C GLY A 315 -8.14 17.50 -6.89
N ALA A 316 -8.18 16.81 -8.03
CA ALA A 316 -7.39 15.60 -8.23
C ALA A 316 -5.88 15.90 -8.19
N SER A 317 -5.43 16.93 -8.90
CA SER A 317 -4.04 17.38 -8.92
C SER A 317 -3.55 17.81 -7.55
N GLU A 318 -4.38 18.54 -6.80
CA GLU A 318 -4.07 18.98 -5.44
C GLU A 318 -3.91 17.79 -4.47
N TRP A 319 -4.78 16.78 -4.59
CA TRP A 319 -4.65 15.56 -3.79
C TRP A 319 -3.35 14.83 -4.12
N MET A 320 -3.00 14.68 -5.41
CA MET A 320 -1.76 14.03 -5.82
C MET A 320 -0.52 14.80 -5.32
N GLU A 321 -0.52 16.13 -5.42
CA GLU A 321 0.54 16.97 -4.86
C GLU A 321 0.68 16.80 -3.35
N SER A 322 -0.45 16.69 -2.65
CA SER A 322 -0.43 16.49 -1.20
C SER A 322 0.22 15.16 -0.80
N ILE A 323 0.06 14.12 -1.62
CA ILE A 323 0.71 12.81 -1.41
C ILE A 323 2.20 12.91 -1.72
N ASP A 324 2.58 13.59 -2.79
CA ASP A 324 3.98 13.79 -3.13
C ASP A 324 4.72 14.57 -2.05
N LEU A 325 4.11 15.63 -1.51
CA LEU A 325 4.66 16.40 -0.41
C LEU A 325 4.76 15.60 0.89
N LEU A 326 3.79 14.70 1.13
CA LEU A 326 3.76 13.88 2.34
C LEU A 326 4.98 12.94 2.43
N VAL A 327 5.35 12.31 1.33
CA VAL A 327 6.41 11.30 1.32
C VAL A 327 7.75 11.82 0.75
N GLY A 328 7.76 13.04 0.20
CA GLY A 328 8.99 13.68 -0.28
C GLY A 328 9.85 12.77 -1.17
N ASP A 329 11.14 12.72 -0.87
CA ASP A 329 12.16 12.00 -1.65
C ASP A 329 12.34 10.53 -1.22
N MET A 330 11.39 9.95 -0.49
CA MET A 330 11.45 8.54 -0.11
C MET A 330 11.52 7.65 -1.35
N LYS A 331 12.51 6.74 -1.37
CA LYS A 331 12.79 5.91 -2.55
C LYS A 331 11.63 5.01 -2.93
N ARG A 332 11.02 4.35 -1.94
CA ARG A 332 9.98 3.34 -2.17
C ARG A 332 8.87 3.50 -1.14
N VAL A 333 7.68 3.77 -1.61
CA VAL A 333 6.50 3.85 -0.75
C VAL A 333 5.39 3.00 -1.32
N ILE A 334 4.76 2.20 -0.49
CA ILE A 334 3.54 1.47 -0.83
C ILE A 334 2.40 2.06 0.00
N PHE A 335 1.49 2.75 -0.68
CA PHE A 335 0.22 3.14 -0.08
C PHE A 335 -0.77 1.99 -0.18
N ILE A 336 -1.45 1.73 0.90
CA ILE A 336 -2.43 0.65 1.01
C ILE A 336 -3.80 1.23 1.32
N GLN A 337 -4.78 0.85 0.51
CA GLN A 337 -6.18 1.08 0.81
C GLN A 337 -6.89 -0.26 0.87
N GLU A 338 -7.31 -0.65 2.07
CA GLU A 338 -8.02 -1.91 2.28
C GLU A 338 -9.46 -1.84 1.75
N SER A 339 -9.98 -2.97 1.29
CA SER A 339 -11.37 -3.07 0.80
C SER A 339 -12.41 -3.05 1.91
N GLY A 340 -11.98 -3.27 3.15
CA GLY A 340 -12.86 -3.47 4.30
C GLY A 340 -13.49 -4.86 4.40
N HIS A 341 -13.22 -5.73 3.42
CA HIS A 341 -13.69 -7.13 3.42
C HIS A 341 -12.63 -8.13 3.89
N GLU A 342 -11.37 -7.70 3.98
CA GLU A 342 -10.28 -8.48 4.52
C GLU A 342 -10.39 -8.50 6.05
N ARG A 343 -11.17 -9.44 6.58
CA ARG A 343 -11.16 -9.70 8.03
C ARG A 343 -9.88 -10.45 8.38
N ILE A 344 -8.81 -9.71 8.53
CA ILE A 344 -7.53 -10.27 8.98
C ILE A 344 -7.55 -10.22 10.51
N GLN A 345 -7.75 -11.38 11.13
CA GLN A 345 -7.74 -11.50 12.57
C GLN A 345 -6.34 -11.84 13.05
N PHE A 346 -5.81 -11.03 13.95
CA PHE A 346 -4.54 -11.28 14.65
C PHE A 346 -4.74 -12.05 15.96
N PHE A 347 -5.98 -12.18 16.43
CA PHE A 347 -6.33 -12.90 17.64
C PHE A 347 -7.22 -14.08 17.32
N TYR A 348 -6.97 -15.20 17.99
CA TYR A 348 -7.93 -16.30 18.15
C TYR A 348 -8.70 -16.03 19.43
N ASP A 349 -10.03 -16.14 19.34
CA ASP A 349 -10.86 -16.32 20.52
C ASP A 349 -10.54 -17.66 21.17
#